data_7045b321eec3aa0d258624f23c6ecb21
#
_entry.id   7045b321eec3aa0d258624f23c6ecb21
#
_cell.length_a   1.000
_cell.length_b   1.000
_cell.length_c   1.000
_cell.angle_alpha   90.00
_cell.angle_beta   90.00
_cell.angle_gamma   90.00
#
_symmetry.space_group_name_H-M   'P 1'
#
loop_
_entity.id
_entity.type
_entity.pdbx_description
1 polymer ?
#
loop_
_entity_poly.entity_id
_entity_poly.type
_entity_poly.pdbx_seq_one_letter_code
_entity_poly.pdbx_strand_id
1 'polypeptide(L)'
;MLYLGAQALVTLLQVLPLTWVARIGRAGGAVFYWLDARHRRIALQNLKLCFGDVKSALEIKALARENFRRIGENFCCAVKTAGMDADEIRRCVEVVGAEALENPPSTQRARSLVMAIGHFGNFELFARAAQLYRGYQSATTYRALRQPALNRLLQSLRAKSGCLLFERRSDAVTLKTAMSEQRIMLGLLADQHAGDKGLRLPFFGRECSTTAAPAVLALRYGCPLRTAICYRTGLGRWRIEVGDEIPTHDKGIARSSAAITLDINRAFEAAVRRDPANWFWVHNRWKAARSHIPSPKFKAPSPRSGSSETISSGRESGG
;
A
#
# COMPACT_ATOMS: atom_id res chain seq x y z
N MET A 1 -5.60 -28.26 4.07
CA MET A 1 -6.58 -28.03 2.99
C MET A 1 -6.46 -26.64 2.36
N LEU A 2 -6.59 -25.53 3.11
CA LEU A 2 -6.52 -24.16 2.54
C LEU A 2 -5.24 -23.88 1.73
N TYR A 3 -4.07 -24.28 2.23
CA TYR A 3 -2.78 -24.10 1.54
C TYR A 3 -2.71 -24.87 0.21
N LEU A 4 -3.13 -26.13 0.21
CA LEU A 4 -3.14 -26.96 -1.01
C LEU A 4 -4.10 -26.40 -2.05
N GLY A 5 -5.27 -25.93 -1.64
CA GLY A 5 -6.21 -25.25 -2.54
C GLY A 5 -5.65 -23.96 -3.14
N ALA A 6 -4.98 -23.14 -2.30
CA ALA A 6 -4.31 -21.95 -2.78
C ALA A 6 -3.17 -22.26 -3.76
N GLN A 7 -2.39 -23.31 -3.48
CA GLN A 7 -1.29 -23.74 -4.34
C GLN A 7 -1.79 -24.27 -5.69
N ALA A 8 -2.86 -25.09 -5.68
CA ALA A 8 -3.50 -25.59 -6.91
C ALA A 8 -4.03 -24.42 -7.77
N LEU A 9 -4.68 -23.42 -7.14
CA LEU A 9 -5.15 -22.22 -7.85
C LEU A 9 -3.98 -21.44 -8.45
N VAL A 10 -2.89 -21.23 -7.71
CA VAL A 10 -1.67 -20.57 -8.21
C VAL A 10 -1.12 -21.31 -9.42
N THR A 11 -0.98 -22.63 -9.35
CA THR A 11 -0.49 -23.46 -10.46
C THR A 11 -1.40 -23.32 -11.68
N LEU A 12 -2.71 -23.43 -11.49
CA LEU A 12 -3.69 -23.27 -12.58
C LEU A 12 -3.56 -21.91 -13.26
N LEU A 13 -3.51 -20.82 -12.49
CA LEU A 13 -3.37 -19.47 -13.04
C LEU A 13 -2.02 -19.27 -13.75
N GLN A 14 -0.95 -19.93 -13.30
CA GLN A 14 0.37 -19.82 -13.93
C GLN A 14 0.48 -20.60 -15.25
N VAL A 15 -0.26 -21.67 -15.43
CA VAL A 15 -0.27 -22.45 -16.68
C VAL A 15 -1.11 -21.79 -17.77
N LEU A 16 -2.25 -21.19 -17.41
CA LEU A 16 -3.16 -20.58 -18.38
C LEU A 16 -2.54 -19.37 -19.11
N PRO A 17 -2.92 -19.11 -20.39
CA PRO A 17 -2.56 -17.87 -21.07
C PRO A 17 -3.05 -16.64 -20.32
N LEU A 18 -2.26 -15.55 -20.31
CA LEU A 18 -2.54 -14.32 -19.54
C LEU A 18 -3.92 -13.73 -19.86
N THR A 19 -4.36 -13.77 -21.13
CA THR A 19 -5.67 -13.26 -21.54
C THR A 19 -6.83 -14.06 -20.95
N TRP A 20 -6.68 -15.38 -20.77
CA TRP A 20 -7.67 -16.20 -20.09
C TRP A 20 -7.70 -15.92 -18.59
N VAL A 21 -6.53 -15.79 -17.95
CA VAL A 21 -6.43 -15.41 -16.54
C VAL A 21 -7.10 -14.05 -16.30
N ALA A 22 -6.88 -13.08 -17.19
CA ALA A 22 -7.51 -11.77 -17.13
C ALA A 22 -9.05 -11.87 -17.26
N ARG A 23 -9.57 -12.68 -18.20
CA ARG A 23 -11.03 -12.88 -18.36
C ARG A 23 -11.65 -13.54 -17.13
N ILE A 24 -11.01 -14.60 -16.61
CA ILE A 24 -11.45 -15.30 -15.39
C ILE A 24 -11.46 -14.32 -14.21
N GLY A 25 -10.40 -13.54 -14.05
CA GLY A 25 -10.32 -12.53 -13.00
C GLY A 25 -11.44 -11.48 -13.11
N ARG A 26 -11.74 -10.98 -14.31
CA ARG A 26 -12.84 -10.04 -14.54
C ARG A 26 -14.20 -10.66 -14.22
N ALA A 27 -14.44 -11.89 -14.64
CA ALA A 27 -15.66 -12.61 -14.31
C ALA A 27 -15.81 -12.81 -12.80
N GLY A 28 -14.75 -13.26 -12.14
CA GLY A 28 -14.68 -13.35 -10.66
C GLY A 28 -14.97 -12.02 -9.97
N GLY A 29 -14.35 -10.93 -10.42
CA GLY A 29 -14.60 -9.58 -9.91
C GLY A 29 -16.06 -9.13 -10.09
N ALA A 30 -16.68 -9.46 -11.23
CA ALA A 30 -18.09 -9.17 -11.47
C ALA A 30 -19.01 -9.95 -10.49
N VAL A 31 -18.71 -11.22 -10.21
CA VAL A 31 -19.41 -12.01 -9.20
C VAL A 31 -19.21 -11.43 -7.80
N PHE A 32 -17.96 -11.07 -7.45
CA PHE A 32 -17.64 -10.47 -6.15
C PHE A 32 -18.38 -9.14 -5.92
N TYR A 33 -18.63 -8.34 -6.96
CA TYR A 33 -19.47 -7.15 -6.83
C TYR A 33 -20.84 -7.44 -6.22
N TRP A 34 -21.43 -8.58 -6.53
CA TRP A 34 -22.74 -8.98 -5.99
C TRP A 34 -22.62 -9.65 -4.62
N LEU A 35 -21.61 -10.48 -4.41
CA LEU A 35 -21.46 -11.25 -3.17
C LEU A 35 -20.90 -10.42 -2.02
N ASP A 36 -19.96 -9.50 -2.26
CA ASP A 36 -19.31 -8.70 -1.22
C ASP A 36 -20.00 -7.34 -1.02
N ALA A 37 -21.13 -7.36 -0.33
CA ALA A 37 -21.93 -6.17 -0.03
C ALA A 37 -21.13 -5.10 0.76
N ARG A 38 -20.19 -5.53 1.61
CA ARG A 38 -19.37 -4.62 2.43
C ARG A 38 -18.45 -3.77 1.58
N HIS A 39 -17.60 -4.40 0.76
CA HIS A 39 -16.63 -3.68 -0.07
C HIS A 39 -17.34 -2.93 -1.21
N ARG A 40 -18.44 -3.46 -1.75
CA ARG A 40 -19.31 -2.73 -2.68
C ARG A 40 -19.83 -1.42 -2.08
N ARG A 41 -20.32 -1.44 -0.85
CA ARG A 41 -20.79 -0.22 -0.16
C ARG A 41 -19.67 0.79 0.01
N ILE A 42 -18.49 0.35 0.44
CA ILE A 42 -17.32 1.22 0.57
C ILE A 42 -16.94 1.85 -0.76
N ALA A 43 -16.85 1.06 -1.84
CA ALA A 43 -16.51 1.57 -3.16
C ALA A 43 -17.53 2.61 -3.66
N LEU A 44 -18.83 2.32 -3.52
CA LEU A 44 -19.90 3.26 -3.92
C LEU A 44 -19.86 4.55 -3.10
N GLN A 45 -19.62 4.46 -1.78
CA GLN A 45 -19.47 5.64 -0.92
C GLN A 45 -18.28 6.49 -1.31
N ASN A 46 -17.12 5.87 -1.52
CA ASN A 46 -15.91 6.56 -1.92
C ASN A 46 -16.07 7.24 -3.30
N LEU A 47 -16.62 6.52 -4.28
CA LEU A 47 -16.88 7.06 -5.61
C LEU A 47 -17.88 8.22 -5.58
N LYS A 48 -18.97 8.10 -4.81
CA LYS A 48 -19.93 9.19 -4.62
C LYS A 48 -19.28 10.40 -3.95
N LEU A 49 -18.39 10.15 -2.98
CA LEU A 49 -17.67 11.21 -2.27
C LEU A 49 -16.76 12.01 -3.21
N CYS A 50 -16.12 11.36 -4.18
CA CYS A 50 -15.13 12.00 -5.08
C CYS A 50 -15.74 12.52 -6.39
N PHE A 51 -16.84 11.94 -6.84
CA PHE A 51 -17.40 12.19 -8.18
C PHE A 51 -18.90 12.48 -8.16
N GLY A 52 -19.56 12.50 -6.98
CA GLY A 52 -21.01 12.68 -6.89
C GLY A 52 -21.53 14.01 -7.43
N ASP A 53 -20.67 15.03 -7.49
CA ASP A 53 -21.02 16.35 -8.05
C ASP A 53 -20.92 16.40 -9.59
N VAL A 54 -20.21 15.42 -10.21
CA VAL A 54 -19.94 15.41 -11.68
C VAL A 54 -20.42 14.13 -12.38
N LYS A 55 -20.89 13.13 -11.61
CA LYS A 55 -21.36 11.85 -12.15
C LYS A 55 -22.71 11.46 -11.53
N SER A 56 -23.60 10.98 -12.37
CA SER A 56 -24.89 10.43 -11.94
C SER A 56 -24.73 9.16 -11.11
N ALA A 57 -25.77 8.80 -10.37
CA ALA A 57 -25.81 7.57 -9.59
C ALA A 57 -25.63 6.29 -10.46
N LEU A 58 -26.08 6.32 -11.71
CA LEU A 58 -25.92 5.22 -12.66
C LEU A 58 -24.47 5.08 -13.10
N GLU A 59 -23.79 6.18 -13.42
CA GLU A 59 -22.37 6.20 -13.79
C GLU A 59 -21.49 5.72 -12.62
N ILE A 60 -21.79 6.16 -11.40
CA ILE A 60 -21.08 5.70 -10.18
C ILE A 60 -21.25 4.18 -9.98
N LYS A 61 -22.45 3.65 -10.20
CA LYS A 61 -22.69 2.20 -10.13
C LYS A 61 -21.94 1.45 -11.24
N ALA A 62 -21.95 1.97 -12.47
CA ALA A 62 -21.21 1.38 -13.60
C ALA A 62 -19.71 1.39 -13.32
N LEU A 63 -19.18 2.49 -12.82
CA LEU A 63 -17.78 2.64 -12.44
C LEU A 63 -17.37 1.66 -11.31
N ALA A 64 -18.20 1.50 -10.29
CA ALA A 64 -17.96 0.53 -9.22
C ALA A 64 -17.93 -0.91 -9.76
N ARG A 65 -18.84 -1.28 -10.66
CA ARG A 65 -18.85 -2.62 -11.30
C ARG A 65 -17.58 -2.86 -12.12
N GLU A 66 -17.16 -1.87 -12.90
CA GLU A 66 -15.92 -1.98 -13.69
C GLU A 66 -14.69 -2.04 -12.77
N ASN A 67 -14.66 -1.28 -11.68
CA ASN A 67 -13.60 -1.35 -10.69
C ASN A 67 -13.46 -2.76 -10.09
N PHE A 68 -14.55 -3.40 -9.69
CA PHE A 68 -14.51 -4.78 -9.19
C PHE A 68 -13.99 -5.77 -10.23
N ARG A 69 -14.40 -5.63 -11.50
CA ARG A 69 -13.88 -6.45 -12.60
C ARG A 69 -12.37 -6.28 -12.75
N ARG A 70 -11.87 -5.04 -12.70
CA ARG A 70 -10.43 -4.74 -12.80
C ARG A 70 -9.66 -5.24 -11.58
N ILE A 71 -10.22 -5.14 -10.38
CA ILE A 71 -9.61 -5.70 -9.17
C ILE A 71 -9.44 -7.22 -9.31
N GLY A 72 -10.46 -7.93 -9.77
CA GLY A 72 -10.38 -9.37 -10.01
C GLY A 72 -9.33 -9.72 -11.08
N GLU A 73 -9.31 -8.98 -12.21
CA GLU A 73 -8.29 -9.11 -13.25
C GLU A 73 -6.88 -8.92 -12.65
N ASN A 74 -6.66 -7.82 -11.92
CA ASN A 74 -5.36 -7.47 -11.36
C ASN A 74 -4.84 -8.54 -10.39
N PHE A 75 -5.65 -9.05 -9.47
CA PHE A 75 -5.23 -10.08 -8.52
C PHE A 75 -4.92 -11.42 -9.21
N CYS A 76 -5.75 -11.88 -10.15
CA CYS A 76 -5.46 -13.11 -10.89
C CYS A 76 -4.21 -12.96 -11.76
N CYS A 77 -4.07 -11.83 -12.44
CA CYS A 77 -2.90 -11.54 -13.27
C CYS A 77 -1.63 -11.30 -12.43
N ALA A 78 -1.72 -10.78 -11.20
CA ALA A 78 -0.57 -10.68 -10.30
C ALA A 78 0.04 -12.06 -10.00
N VAL A 79 -0.82 -13.07 -9.78
CA VAL A 79 -0.38 -14.46 -9.60
C VAL A 79 0.27 -15.02 -10.88
N LYS A 80 -0.33 -14.78 -12.05
CA LYS A 80 0.22 -15.20 -13.36
C LYS A 80 1.56 -14.54 -13.62
N THR A 81 1.63 -13.21 -13.53
CA THR A 81 2.84 -12.45 -13.84
C THR A 81 4.00 -12.72 -12.88
N ALA A 82 3.71 -13.18 -11.65
CA ALA A 82 4.75 -13.62 -10.72
C ALA A 82 5.55 -14.82 -11.23
N GLY A 83 4.99 -15.64 -12.13
CA GLY A 83 5.66 -16.78 -12.76
C GLY A 83 6.28 -16.50 -14.13
N MET A 84 6.07 -15.31 -14.71
CA MET A 84 6.54 -14.95 -16.05
C MET A 84 8.02 -14.54 -16.03
N ASP A 85 8.72 -14.77 -17.11
CA ASP A 85 10.10 -14.26 -17.32
C ASP A 85 10.10 -12.78 -17.76
N ALA A 86 11.29 -12.22 -17.95
CA ALA A 86 11.45 -10.81 -18.32
C ALA A 86 10.85 -10.47 -19.68
N ASP A 87 10.97 -11.38 -20.66
CA ASP A 87 10.47 -11.16 -22.02
C ASP A 87 8.94 -11.27 -22.06
N GLU A 88 8.38 -12.18 -21.29
CA GLU A 88 6.93 -12.28 -21.09
C GLU A 88 6.36 -11.00 -20.44
N ILE A 89 7.05 -10.46 -19.43
CA ILE A 89 6.68 -9.18 -18.79
C ILE A 89 6.75 -8.04 -19.80
N ARG A 90 7.81 -7.92 -20.60
CA ARG A 90 7.93 -6.87 -21.66
C ARG A 90 6.79 -6.92 -22.68
N ARG A 91 6.22 -8.09 -22.96
CA ARG A 91 5.08 -8.22 -23.87
C ARG A 91 3.75 -7.71 -23.31
N CYS A 92 3.62 -7.59 -21.99
CA CYS A 92 2.37 -7.19 -21.35
C CYS A 92 2.48 -5.89 -20.53
N VAL A 93 3.69 -5.39 -20.28
CA VAL A 93 3.95 -4.17 -19.53
C VAL A 93 4.81 -3.21 -20.35
N GLU A 94 4.27 -2.03 -20.60
CA GLU A 94 5.01 -0.88 -21.10
C GLU A 94 5.45 -0.02 -19.91
N VAL A 95 6.66 0.52 -19.93
CA VAL A 95 7.12 1.47 -18.91
C VAL A 95 7.50 2.77 -19.60
N VAL A 96 6.97 3.87 -19.10
CA VAL A 96 7.16 5.23 -19.66
C VAL A 96 7.77 6.12 -18.58
N GLY A 97 8.67 7.01 -18.97
CA GLY A 97 9.36 7.93 -18.06
C GLY A 97 10.49 7.28 -17.26
N ALA A 98 10.91 6.06 -17.64
CA ALA A 98 12.00 5.37 -16.96
C ALA A 98 13.39 5.87 -17.37
N GLU A 99 13.51 6.64 -18.45
CA GLU A 99 14.76 7.24 -18.93
C GLU A 99 15.40 8.13 -17.85
N ALA A 100 14.54 8.78 -17.06
CA ALA A 100 14.97 9.56 -15.89
C ALA A 100 15.60 8.71 -14.76
N LEU A 101 15.43 7.39 -14.80
CA LEU A 101 16.00 6.45 -13.83
C LEU A 101 17.36 5.88 -14.30
N GLU A 102 17.60 5.87 -15.61
CA GLU A 102 18.78 5.27 -16.22
C GLU A 102 19.99 6.19 -16.17
N ASN A 103 19.76 7.51 -16.26
CA ASN A 103 20.80 8.53 -16.31
C ASN A 103 20.64 9.54 -15.16
N PRO A 104 20.91 9.17 -13.91
CA PRO A 104 20.98 10.18 -12.85
C PRO A 104 22.12 11.17 -13.17
N PRO A 105 21.97 12.47 -12.86
CA PRO A 105 23.02 13.46 -13.08
C PRO A 105 24.35 12.97 -12.51
N SER A 106 25.40 13.06 -13.29
CA SER A 106 26.77 12.56 -12.98
C SER A 106 27.39 13.16 -11.70
N THR A 107 26.84 14.27 -11.24
CA THR A 107 27.24 14.98 -10.01
C THR A 107 26.66 14.42 -8.71
N GLN A 108 25.68 13.53 -8.80
CA GLN A 108 25.14 12.86 -7.61
C GLN A 108 25.74 11.47 -7.48
N ARG A 109 26.50 11.21 -6.40
CA ARG A 109 26.86 9.84 -6.00
C ARG A 109 25.61 8.98 -6.11
N ALA A 110 25.75 7.77 -6.67
CA ALA A 110 24.65 6.84 -6.91
C ALA A 110 23.81 6.61 -5.66
N ARG A 111 22.77 7.42 -5.48
CA ARG A 111 21.87 7.38 -4.32
C ARG A 111 20.70 6.44 -4.60
N SER A 112 20.15 5.86 -3.56
CA SER A 112 18.85 5.18 -3.64
C SER A 112 17.77 6.12 -4.16
N LEU A 113 16.64 5.56 -4.61
CA LEU A 113 15.46 6.28 -5.09
C LEU A 113 14.24 5.83 -4.28
N VAL A 114 13.42 6.76 -3.84
CA VAL A 114 12.10 6.45 -3.27
C VAL A 114 11.03 6.61 -4.35
N MET A 115 10.23 5.57 -4.53
CA MET A 115 9.10 5.55 -5.45
C MET A 115 7.80 5.48 -4.65
N ALA A 116 7.03 6.56 -4.62
CA ALA A 116 5.69 6.54 -4.06
C ALA A 116 4.76 5.89 -5.09
N ILE A 117 4.18 4.75 -4.74
CA ILE A 117 3.26 3.98 -5.57
C ILE A 117 1.91 3.84 -4.89
N GLY A 118 0.88 3.51 -5.65
CA GLY A 118 -0.46 3.30 -5.13
C GLY A 118 -1.05 1.98 -5.65
N HIS A 119 -2.20 1.61 -5.10
CA HIS A 119 -2.94 0.42 -5.52
C HIS A 119 -3.70 0.71 -6.84
N PHE A 120 -2.96 1.00 -7.90
CA PHE A 120 -3.45 1.22 -9.25
C PHE A 120 -3.16 0.02 -10.13
N GLY A 121 -4.14 -0.44 -10.90
CA GLY A 121 -3.96 -1.56 -11.81
C GLY A 121 -3.33 -2.79 -11.14
N ASN A 122 -2.48 -3.49 -11.85
CA ASN A 122 -1.69 -4.59 -11.29
C ASN A 122 -0.42 -4.06 -10.63
N PHE A 123 -0.55 -3.48 -9.44
CA PHE A 123 0.57 -2.87 -8.71
C PHE A 123 1.69 -3.87 -8.30
N GLU A 124 1.46 -5.18 -8.31
CA GLU A 124 2.52 -6.18 -8.11
C GLU A 124 3.53 -6.18 -9.28
N LEU A 125 3.17 -5.62 -10.43
CA LEU A 125 4.09 -5.45 -11.56
C LEU A 125 5.21 -4.44 -11.30
N PHE A 126 5.10 -3.55 -10.32
CA PHE A 126 6.21 -2.63 -10.00
C PHE A 126 7.49 -3.38 -9.67
N ALA A 127 7.41 -4.44 -8.85
CA ALA A 127 8.57 -5.26 -8.51
C ALA A 127 9.13 -6.02 -9.73
N ARG A 128 8.26 -6.43 -10.66
CA ARG A 128 8.65 -7.16 -11.88
C ARG A 128 9.26 -6.24 -12.93
N ALA A 129 8.62 -5.09 -13.19
CA ALA A 129 9.08 -4.11 -14.16
C ALA A 129 10.41 -3.46 -13.74
N ALA A 130 10.62 -3.26 -12.45
CA ALA A 130 11.88 -2.69 -11.95
C ALA A 130 13.12 -3.51 -12.32
N GLN A 131 12.97 -4.82 -12.54
CA GLN A 131 14.06 -5.68 -13.03
C GLN A 131 14.45 -5.45 -14.50
N LEU A 132 13.57 -4.82 -15.26
CA LEU A 132 13.83 -4.51 -16.66
C LEU A 132 14.81 -3.33 -16.81
N TYR A 133 15.06 -2.59 -15.74
CA TYR A 133 15.94 -1.41 -15.70
C TYR A 133 17.19 -1.70 -14.89
N ARG A 134 18.35 -1.48 -15.53
CA ARG A 134 19.65 -1.62 -14.88
C ARG A 134 19.94 -0.36 -14.07
N GLY A 135 20.58 -0.52 -12.92
CA GLY A 135 21.08 0.60 -12.12
C GLY A 135 20.50 0.69 -10.71
N TYR A 136 19.39 0.04 -10.43
CA TYR A 136 18.81 -0.04 -9.08
C TYR A 136 18.44 -1.48 -8.75
N GLN A 137 18.73 -1.90 -7.51
CA GLN A 137 18.10 -3.08 -6.93
C GLN A 137 16.69 -2.70 -6.48
N SER A 138 15.67 -3.36 -7.00
CA SER A 138 14.28 -3.10 -6.56
C SER A 138 14.06 -3.55 -5.12
N ALA A 139 13.32 -2.76 -4.37
CA ALA A 139 12.99 -3.02 -2.97
C ALA A 139 11.57 -2.55 -2.65
N THR A 140 10.91 -3.20 -1.71
CA THR A 140 9.63 -2.73 -1.17
C THR A 140 9.45 -3.17 0.28
N THR A 141 8.54 -2.50 0.98
CA THR A 141 8.14 -2.92 2.33
C THR A 141 6.82 -3.66 2.30
N TYR A 142 6.67 -4.66 3.14
CA TYR A 142 5.41 -5.40 3.27
C TYR A 142 5.01 -5.61 4.72
N ARG A 143 3.79 -6.04 4.92
CA ARG A 143 3.27 -6.51 6.19
C ARG A 143 2.97 -7.99 6.08
N ALA A 144 3.55 -8.79 6.96
CA ALA A 144 3.31 -10.23 6.98
C ALA A 144 1.83 -10.56 7.19
N LEU A 145 1.35 -11.57 6.47
CA LEU A 145 0.01 -12.11 6.66
C LEU A 145 -0.07 -12.87 7.98
N ARG A 146 -1.24 -12.84 8.62
CA ARG A 146 -1.47 -13.56 9.89
C ARG A 146 -1.34 -15.08 9.76
N GLN A 147 -1.64 -15.63 8.56
CA GLN A 147 -1.52 -17.05 8.29
C GLN A 147 -0.13 -17.38 7.72
N PRO A 148 0.76 -18.09 8.44
CA PRO A 148 2.14 -18.31 8.03
C PRO A 148 2.26 -19.04 6.68
N ALA A 149 1.39 -20.03 6.43
CA ALA A 149 1.42 -20.79 5.18
C ALA A 149 1.09 -19.92 3.93
N LEU A 150 0.06 -19.06 4.02
CA LEU A 150 -0.27 -18.12 2.95
C LEU A 150 0.78 -17.02 2.80
N ASN A 151 1.39 -16.59 3.92
CA ASN A 151 2.49 -15.65 3.88
C ASN A 151 3.69 -16.24 3.12
N ARG A 152 4.08 -17.49 3.41
CA ARG A 152 5.14 -18.18 2.65
C ARG A 152 4.83 -18.28 1.16
N LEU A 153 3.60 -18.64 0.79
CA LEU A 153 3.19 -18.71 -0.61
C LEU A 153 3.30 -17.34 -1.29
N LEU A 154 2.83 -16.27 -0.66
CA LEU A 154 2.93 -14.91 -1.21
C LEU A 154 4.39 -14.48 -1.35
N GLN A 155 5.22 -14.75 -0.34
CA GLN A 155 6.65 -14.43 -0.40
C GLN A 155 7.37 -15.23 -1.49
N SER A 156 7.03 -16.51 -1.70
CA SER A 156 7.62 -17.31 -2.79
C SER A 156 7.27 -16.78 -4.19
N LEU A 157 6.07 -16.22 -4.36
CA LEU A 157 5.68 -15.56 -5.61
C LEU A 157 6.46 -14.25 -5.82
N ARG A 158 6.63 -13.45 -4.78
CA ARG A 158 7.38 -12.19 -4.84
C ARG A 158 8.88 -12.40 -4.98
N ALA A 159 9.44 -13.41 -4.35
CA ALA A 159 10.87 -13.73 -4.43
C ALA A 159 11.36 -13.96 -5.87
N LYS A 160 10.49 -14.48 -6.75
CA LYS A 160 10.79 -14.66 -8.18
C LYS A 160 11.04 -13.33 -8.91
N SER A 161 10.67 -12.21 -8.32
CA SER A 161 10.96 -10.88 -8.86
C SER A 161 12.39 -10.40 -8.59
N GLY A 162 13.15 -11.05 -7.70
CA GLY A 162 14.44 -10.53 -7.21
C GLY A 162 14.33 -9.23 -6.40
N CYS A 163 13.10 -8.77 -6.11
CA CYS A 163 12.86 -7.59 -5.30
C CYS A 163 13.20 -7.86 -3.83
N LEU A 164 13.96 -6.98 -3.20
CA LEU A 164 14.22 -7.04 -1.76
C LEU A 164 12.92 -6.72 -1.00
N LEU A 165 12.56 -7.59 -0.08
CA LEU A 165 11.31 -7.51 0.68
C LEU A 165 11.62 -7.24 2.15
N PHE A 166 11.27 -6.06 2.64
CA PHE A 166 11.48 -5.67 4.04
C PHE A 166 10.16 -5.73 4.81
N GLU A 167 10.10 -6.58 5.84
CA GLU A 167 8.95 -6.57 6.76
C GLU A 167 9.01 -5.31 7.63
N ARG A 168 7.91 -4.58 7.70
CA ARG A 168 7.85 -3.24 8.32
C ARG A 168 8.21 -3.20 9.81
N ARG A 169 8.09 -4.32 10.53
CA ARG A 169 8.31 -4.38 11.97
C ARG A 169 9.69 -4.91 12.33
N SER A 170 10.19 -5.91 11.58
CA SER A 170 11.43 -6.61 11.88
C SER A 170 12.64 -6.04 11.16
N ASP A 171 12.48 -5.54 9.93
CA ASP A 171 13.59 -5.32 9.00
C ASP A 171 14.02 -3.84 8.90
N ALA A 172 13.67 -3.02 9.89
CA ALA A 172 13.99 -1.58 9.87
C ALA A 172 15.50 -1.30 9.80
N VAL A 173 16.32 -2.10 10.48
CA VAL A 173 17.79 -1.97 10.47
C VAL A 173 18.34 -2.36 9.10
N THR A 174 17.91 -3.50 8.56
CA THR A 174 18.32 -4.00 7.24
C THR A 174 17.93 -3.03 6.12
N LEU A 175 16.71 -2.46 6.19
CA LEU A 175 16.29 -1.43 5.25
C LEU A 175 17.18 -0.17 5.35
N LYS A 176 17.54 0.25 6.58
CA LYS A 176 18.44 1.38 6.79
C LYS A 176 19.79 1.15 6.11
N THR A 177 20.40 -0.01 6.33
CA THR A 177 21.67 -0.40 5.69
C THR A 177 21.54 -0.41 4.17
N ALA A 178 20.50 -1.04 3.63
CA ALA A 178 20.27 -1.09 2.18
C ALA A 178 20.11 0.31 1.56
N MET A 179 19.37 1.22 2.23
CA MET A 179 19.21 2.61 1.75
C MET A 179 20.51 3.42 1.75
N SER A 180 21.41 3.13 2.68
CA SER A 180 22.69 3.88 2.85
C SER A 180 23.84 3.32 2.01
N GLU A 181 23.89 2.01 1.84
CA GLU A 181 25.06 1.30 1.29
C GLU A 181 24.82 0.73 -0.11
N GLN A 182 23.56 0.51 -0.46
CA GLN A 182 23.16 -0.07 -1.76
C GLN A 182 22.42 0.98 -2.59
N ARG A 183 22.42 0.79 -3.90
CA ARG A 183 21.62 1.58 -4.82
C ARG A 183 20.26 0.92 -5.01
N ILE A 184 19.31 1.19 -4.13
CA ILE A 184 17.97 0.59 -4.20
C ILE A 184 16.93 1.57 -4.72
N MET A 185 15.95 1.04 -5.45
CA MET A 185 14.69 1.71 -5.77
C MET A 185 13.61 1.18 -4.82
N LEU A 186 13.28 1.97 -3.80
CA LEU A 186 12.34 1.59 -2.76
C LEU A 186 10.91 2.00 -3.12
N GLY A 187 10.09 1.04 -3.56
CA GLY A 187 8.66 1.23 -3.80
C GLY A 187 7.86 1.20 -2.50
N LEU A 188 7.06 2.25 -2.25
CA LEU A 188 6.23 2.39 -1.06
C LEU A 188 4.77 2.67 -1.44
N LEU A 189 3.86 1.77 -1.08
CA LEU A 189 2.42 2.00 -1.21
C LEU A 189 1.96 3.09 -0.24
N ALA A 190 1.44 4.22 -0.77
CA ALA A 190 1.19 5.44 0.00
C ALA A 190 -0.25 5.98 -0.12
N ASP A 191 -1.15 5.28 -0.78
CA ASP A 191 -2.50 5.74 -1.14
C ASP A 191 -3.62 5.27 -0.19
N GLN A 192 -3.31 4.47 0.82
CA GLN A 192 -4.29 3.96 1.77
C GLN A 192 -4.26 4.70 3.11
N HIS A 193 -5.31 4.50 3.91
CA HIS A 193 -5.43 5.07 5.26
C HIS A 193 -4.28 4.59 6.17
N ALA A 194 -3.53 5.53 6.71
CA ALA A 194 -2.30 5.25 7.48
C ALA A 194 -2.51 5.02 8.98
N GLY A 195 -3.77 4.91 9.42
CA GLY A 195 -4.12 4.81 10.84
C GLY A 195 -4.12 6.17 11.54
N ASP A 196 -4.18 6.15 12.86
CA ASP A 196 -4.35 7.39 13.65
C ASP A 196 -3.09 8.27 13.70
N LYS A 197 -1.92 7.67 13.40
CA LYS A 197 -0.61 8.37 13.38
C LYS A 197 -0.23 8.95 12.01
N GLY A 198 -1.07 8.76 10.98
CA GLY A 198 -0.83 9.35 9.66
C GLY A 198 -1.05 10.85 9.64
N LEU A 199 -0.43 11.54 8.68
CA LEU A 199 -0.66 12.96 8.44
C LEU A 199 -2.11 13.18 7.98
N ARG A 200 -2.74 14.20 8.55
CA ARG A 200 -4.10 14.62 8.13
C ARG A 200 -3.94 15.58 6.96
N LEU A 201 -4.19 15.08 5.76
CA LEU A 201 -4.00 15.80 4.50
C LEU A 201 -5.22 15.62 3.59
N PRO A 202 -5.51 16.61 2.73
CA PRO A 202 -6.59 16.46 1.76
C PRO A 202 -6.26 15.41 0.68
N PHE A 203 -7.30 14.68 0.29
CA PHE A 203 -7.36 13.82 -0.88
C PHE A 203 -8.77 13.94 -1.46
N PHE A 204 -8.90 14.40 -2.71
CA PHE A 204 -10.18 14.87 -3.29
C PHE A 204 -10.86 15.94 -2.45
N GLY A 205 -10.08 16.93 -1.97
CA GLY A 205 -10.60 18.02 -1.14
C GLY A 205 -11.07 17.62 0.25
N ARG A 206 -10.94 16.35 0.66
CA ARG A 206 -11.40 15.84 1.94
C ARG A 206 -10.24 15.29 2.76
N GLU A 207 -10.20 15.67 4.02
CA GLU A 207 -9.14 15.24 4.94
C GLU A 207 -9.14 13.71 5.13
N CYS A 208 -7.96 13.12 5.04
CA CYS A 208 -7.74 11.69 5.32
C CYS A 208 -6.37 11.46 5.94
N SER A 209 -6.21 10.34 6.63
CA SER A 209 -4.93 9.92 7.20
C SER A 209 -4.01 9.38 6.10
N THR A 210 -2.84 9.97 5.92
CA THR A 210 -1.87 9.65 4.86
C THR A 210 -0.51 9.31 5.45
N THR A 211 0.17 8.30 4.90
CA THR A 211 1.53 7.97 5.32
C THR A 211 2.53 8.98 4.78
N ALA A 212 3.41 9.47 5.65
CA ALA A 212 4.54 10.31 5.25
C ALA A 212 5.79 9.51 4.86
N ALA A 213 5.73 8.17 4.88
CA ALA A 213 6.92 7.33 4.72
C ALA A 213 7.75 7.65 3.48
N PRO A 214 7.18 7.85 2.26
CA PRO A 214 7.98 8.23 1.10
C PRO A 214 8.73 9.56 1.30
N ALA A 215 8.06 10.58 1.79
CA ALA A 215 8.64 11.91 2.03
C ALA A 215 9.74 11.86 3.10
N VAL A 216 9.47 11.19 4.21
CA VAL A 216 10.42 11.06 5.34
C VAL A 216 11.67 10.30 4.92
N LEU A 217 11.53 9.20 4.17
CA LEU A 217 12.68 8.42 3.72
C LEU A 217 13.49 9.17 2.66
N ALA A 218 12.84 9.85 1.72
CA ALA A 218 13.54 10.67 0.72
C ALA A 218 14.35 11.78 1.38
N LEU A 219 13.78 12.52 2.33
CA LEU A 219 14.47 13.54 3.10
C LEU A 219 15.64 12.95 3.92
N ARG A 220 15.37 11.87 4.66
CA ARG A 220 16.36 11.23 5.55
C ARG A 220 17.61 10.76 4.82
N TYR A 221 17.45 10.18 3.64
CA TYR A 221 18.55 9.62 2.86
C TYR A 221 19.04 10.56 1.74
N GLY A 222 18.43 11.75 1.63
CA GLY A 222 18.76 12.73 0.60
C GLY A 222 18.66 12.17 -0.81
N CYS A 223 17.68 11.32 -1.08
CA CYS A 223 17.49 10.65 -2.36
C CYS A 223 16.29 11.21 -3.12
N PRO A 224 16.26 11.09 -4.46
CA PRO A 224 15.13 11.50 -5.28
C PRO A 224 13.84 10.81 -4.85
N LEU A 225 12.71 11.50 -5.04
CA LEU A 225 11.37 10.99 -4.81
C LEU A 225 10.55 11.15 -6.09
N ARG A 226 9.96 10.07 -6.57
CA ARG A 226 9.06 10.08 -7.73
C ARG A 226 7.78 9.31 -7.41
N THR A 227 6.76 9.47 -8.24
CA THR A 227 5.58 8.60 -8.23
C THR A 227 5.66 7.60 -9.38
N ALA A 228 4.97 6.47 -9.25
CA ALA A 228 4.70 5.60 -10.38
C ALA A 228 3.26 5.07 -10.32
N ILE A 229 2.59 5.07 -11.47
CA ILE A 229 1.20 4.65 -11.62
C ILE A 229 1.13 3.51 -12.63
N CYS A 230 0.50 2.41 -12.24
CA CYS A 230 0.23 1.29 -13.13
C CYS A 230 -1.17 1.43 -13.72
N TYR A 231 -1.27 1.82 -14.99
CA TYR A 231 -2.54 1.91 -15.72
C TYR A 231 -2.84 0.62 -16.47
N ARG A 232 -4.10 0.22 -16.48
CA ARG A 232 -4.58 -0.83 -17.35
C ARG A 232 -4.80 -0.28 -18.76
N THR A 233 -4.10 -0.80 -19.76
CA THR A 233 -4.24 -0.38 -21.16
C THR A 233 -5.10 -1.33 -22.01
N GLY A 234 -5.29 -2.56 -21.52
CA GLY A 234 -6.08 -3.58 -22.20
C GLY A 234 -6.24 -4.82 -21.34
N LEU A 235 -6.87 -5.85 -21.87
CA LEU A 235 -7.03 -7.14 -21.20
C LEU A 235 -5.66 -7.81 -21.01
N GLY A 236 -5.21 -7.94 -19.74
CA GLY A 236 -3.89 -8.46 -19.41
C GLY A 236 -2.74 -7.57 -19.93
N ARG A 237 -2.94 -6.27 -20.05
CA ARG A 237 -1.92 -5.32 -20.51
C ARG A 237 -1.93 -4.09 -19.62
N TRP A 238 -0.72 -3.60 -19.30
CA TRP A 238 -0.54 -2.45 -18.40
C TRP A 238 0.56 -1.52 -18.93
N ARG A 239 0.47 -0.26 -18.48
CA ARG A 239 1.51 0.74 -18.63
C ARG A 239 1.86 1.26 -17.24
N ILE A 240 3.13 1.21 -16.90
CA ILE A 240 3.68 1.87 -15.70
C ILE A 240 4.23 3.22 -16.15
N GLU A 241 3.70 4.29 -15.60
CA GLU A 241 4.18 5.64 -15.86
C GLU A 241 4.94 6.15 -14.63
N VAL A 242 6.21 6.46 -14.82
CA VAL A 242 7.06 7.12 -13.83
C VAL A 242 6.84 8.62 -13.96
N GLY A 243 6.38 9.25 -12.89
CA GLY A 243 6.13 10.68 -12.83
C GLY A 243 7.41 11.50 -12.65
N ASP A 244 7.27 12.82 -12.73
CA ASP A 244 8.33 13.76 -12.45
C ASP A 244 8.84 13.63 -11.02
N GLU A 245 10.04 14.16 -10.77
CA GLU A 245 10.61 14.22 -9.44
C GLU A 245 9.81 15.19 -8.57
N ILE A 246 9.40 14.71 -7.39
CA ILE A 246 8.76 15.54 -6.37
C ILE A 246 9.87 16.21 -5.57
N PRO A 247 10.00 17.54 -5.62
CA PRO A 247 11.06 18.25 -4.92
C PRO A 247 10.99 18.02 -3.40
N THR A 248 12.09 17.58 -2.81
CA THR A 248 12.24 17.45 -1.36
C THR A 248 12.82 18.71 -0.71
N HIS A 249 13.44 19.59 -1.52
CA HIS A 249 13.99 20.88 -1.10
C HIS A 249 13.47 22.00 -2.00
N ASP A 250 13.41 23.21 -1.43
CA ASP A 250 13.17 24.46 -2.14
C ASP A 250 14.32 25.42 -1.82
N LYS A 251 15.05 25.88 -2.85
CA LYS A 251 16.23 26.76 -2.72
C LYS A 251 17.23 26.25 -1.67
N GLY A 252 17.45 24.94 -1.60
CA GLY A 252 18.36 24.30 -0.65
C GLY A 252 17.76 24.04 0.75
N ILE A 253 16.57 24.53 1.04
CA ILE A 253 15.88 24.31 2.33
C ILE A 253 14.98 23.08 2.21
N ALA A 254 15.06 22.16 3.19
CA ALA A 254 14.20 20.98 3.23
C ALA A 254 12.73 21.38 3.37
N ARG A 255 11.87 20.86 2.49
CA ARG A 255 10.43 21.02 2.57
C ARG A 255 9.86 20.15 3.68
N SER A 256 8.73 20.54 4.25
CA SER A 256 8.04 19.70 5.24
C SER A 256 7.56 18.39 4.62
N SER A 257 7.63 17.30 5.39
CA SER A 257 7.09 16.01 4.94
C SER A 257 5.60 16.07 4.60
N ALA A 258 4.85 16.97 5.22
CA ALA A 258 3.44 17.23 4.91
C ALA A 258 3.26 17.84 3.50
N ALA A 259 4.06 18.85 3.14
CA ALA A 259 4.01 19.46 1.81
C ALA A 259 4.39 18.47 0.71
N ILE A 260 5.45 17.68 0.91
CA ILE A 260 5.87 16.64 -0.03
C ILE A 260 4.80 15.56 -0.17
N THR A 261 4.20 15.11 0.94
CA THR A 261 3.12 14.10 0.92
C THR A 261 1.86 14.63 0.25
N LEU A 262 1.58 15.92 0.36
CA LEU A 262 0.47 16.55 -0.35
C LEU A 262 0.69 16.52 -1.87
N ASP A 263 1.90 16.72 -2.36
CA ASP A 263 2.21 16.61 -3.79
C ASP A 263 2.07 15.17 -4.30
N ILE A 264 2.45 14.17 -3.47
CA ILE A 264 2.15 12.75 -3.78
C ILE A 264 0.63 12.52 -3.89
N ASN A 265 -0.15 13.05 -2.95
CA ASN A 265 -1.61 12.95 -3.01
C ASN A 265 -2.17 13.57 -4.30
N ARG A 266 -1.69 14.76 -4.69
CA ARG A 266 -2.10 15.44 -5.93
C ARG A 266 -1.79 14.60 -7.18
N ALA A 267 -0.62 14.00 -7.25
CA ALA A 267 -0.26 13.08 -8.33
C ALA A 267 -1.20 11.86 -8.39
N PHE A 268 -1.53 11.27 -7.23
CA PHE A 268 -2.50 10.18 -7.16
C PHE A 268 -3.92 10.61 -7.51
N GLU A 269 -4.36 11.81 -7.09
CA GLU A 269 -5.66 12.35 -7.51
C GLU A 269 -5.75 12.53 -9.03
N ALA A 270 -4.71 13.07 -9.65
CA ALA A 270 -4.64 13.21 -11.10
C ALA A 270 -4.76 11.85 -11.80
N ALA A 271 -4.05 10.83 -11.29
CA ALA A 271 -4.12 9.47 -11.80
C ALA A 271 -5.52 8.86 -11.66
N VAL A 272 -6.18 9.05 -10.51
CA VAL A 272 -7.56 8.59 -10.28
C VAL A 272 -8.54 9.30 -11.21
N ARG A 273 -8.39 10.61 -11.43
CA ARG A 273 -9.26 11.37 -12.35
C ARG A 273 -9.11 10.92 -13.80
N ARG A 274 -7.89 10.56 -14.22
CA ARG A 274 -7.59 10.07 -15.57
C ARG A 274 -8.24 8.71 -15.84
N ASP A 275 -8.17 7.76 -14.89
CA ASP A 275 -8.81 6.44 -15.01
C ASP A 275 -9.42 6.02 -13.68
N PRO A 276 -10.64 6.49 -13.37
CA PRO A 276 -11.27 6.25 -12.09
C PRO A 276 -11.50 4.76 -11.77
N ALA A 277 -11.69 3.89 -12.77
CA ALA A 277 -11.88 2.46 -12.54
C ALA A 277 -10.59 1.73 -12.11
N ASN A 278 -9.44 2.39 -12.24
CA ASN A 278 -8.13 1.77 -12.06
C ASN A 278 -7.61 1.77 -10.62
N TRP A 279 -8.20 2.58 -9.72
CA TRP A 279 -7.79 2.69 -8.33
C TRP A 279 -8.56 1.72 -7.42
N PHE A 280 -7.98 1.38 -6.25
CA PHE A 280 -8.52 0.39 -5.32
C PHE A 280 -9.61 0.98 -4.39
N TRP A 281 -10.81 1.24 -4.93
CA TRP A 281 -11.93 1.90 -4.23
C TRP A 281 -12.49 1.13 -3.05
N VAL A 282 -12.23 -0.13 -2.91
CA VAL A 282 -12.77 -0.98 -1.82
C VAL A 282 -12.07 -0.76 -0.48
N HIS A 283 -11.05 0.10 -0.42
CA HIS A 283 -10.40 0.53 0.82
C HIS A 283 -11.11 1.76 1.40
N ASN A 284 -11.37 1.78 2.72
CA ASN A 284 -11.96 2.92 3.40
C ASN A 284 -10.91 4.03 3.64
N ARG A 285 -10.64 4.83 2.60
CA ARG A 285 -9.59 5.87 2.60
C ARG A 285 -9.92 7.02 3.56
N TRP A 286 -11.19 7.40 3.64
CA TRP A 286 -11.67 8.52 4.47
C TRP A 286 -12.28 8.04 5.79
N LYS A 287 -11.77 6.96 6.35
CA LYS A 287 -12.18 6.49 7.66
C LYS A 287 -11.96 7.59 8.69
N ALA A 288 -13.00 7.92 9.48
CA ALA A 288 -12.89 8.85 10.59
C ALA A 288 -11.81 8.39 11.59
N ALA A 289 -11.07 9.34 12.16
CA ALA A 289 -10.21 9.03 13.30
C ALA A 289 -11.06 8.38 14.40
N ARG A 290 -10.52 7.37 15.07
CA ARG A 290 -11.17 6.89 16.29
C ARG A 290 -11.15 8.05 17.28
N SER A 291 -12.33 8.56 17.68
CA SER A 291 -12.43 9.43 18.84
C SER A 291 -11.69 8.74 19.98
N HIS A 292 -10.72 9.42 20.57
CA HIS A 292 -10.11 8.98 21.82
C HIS A 292 -11.22 8.98 22.88
N ILE A 293 -11.90 7.85 23.04
CA ILE A 293 -12.65 7.60 24.27
C ILE A 293 -11.53 7.37 25.31
N PRO A 294 -11.37 8.26 26.31
CA PRO A 294 -10.39 8.02 27.36
C PRO A 294 -10.73 6.67 27.97
N SER A 295 -9.75 5.78 28.05
CA SER A 295 -9.91 4.53 28.80
C SER A 295 -10.48 4.87 30.19
N PRO A 296 -11.49 4.15 30.69
CA PRO A 296 -12.03 4.42 32.03
C PRO A 296 -10.85 4.39 33.01
N LYS A 297 -10.63 5.50 33.71
CA LYS A 297 -9.61 5.61 34.73
C LYS A 297 -9.81 4.44 35.70
N PHE A 298 -8.79 3.62 35.86
CA PHE A 298 -8.75 2.58 36.88
C PHE A 298 -9.16 3.21 38.21
N LYS A 299 -10.32 2.83 38.75
CA LYS A 299 -10.71 3.17 40.11
C LYS A 299 -9.69 2.47 41.02
N ALA A 300 -8.89 3.25 41.70
CA ALA A 300 -8.05 2.73 42.78
C ALA A 300 -8.94 1.95 43.78
N PRO A 301 -8.49 0.82 44.28
CA PRO A 301 -9.23 0.07 45.32
C PRO A 301 -9.41 0.98 46.54
N SER A 302 -10.65 1.10 47.01
CA SER A 302 -10.96 1.78 48.27
C SER A 302 -10.19 1.17 49.43
N PRO A 303 -9.63 1.98 50.36
CA PRO A 303 -8.92 1.45 51.52
C PRO A 303 -9.91 0.62 52.35
N ARG A 304 -9.47 -0.60 52.70
CA ARG A 304 -10.21 -1.47 53.61
C ARG A 304 -10.31 -0.76 54.97
N SER A 305 -11.54 -0.58 55.43
CA SER A 305 -11.86 -0.15 56.79
C SER A 305 -11.24 -1.14 57.78
N GLY A 306 -10.23 -0.69 58.51
CA GLY A 306 -9.64 -1.47 59.62
C GLY A 306 -10.65 -1.65 60.70
N SER A 307 -10.97 -2.88 61.01
CA SER A 307 -11.64 -3.29 62.24
C SER A 307 -10.76 -3.00 63.47
N SER A 308 -11.19 -2.09 64.32
CA SER A 308 -10.61 -1.84 65.62
C SER A 308 -10.88 -3.05 66.55
N GLU A 309 -9.87 -3.85 66.82
CA GLU A 309 -9.87 -4.76 67.95
C GLU A 309 -9.50 -4.00 69.24
N THR A 310 -10.44 -3.93 70.15
CA THR A 310 -10.33 -3.42 71.53
C THR A 310 -9.57 -4.43 72.33
N ILE A 311 -8.37 -4.10 72.77
CA ILE A 311 -7.63 -4.91 73.77
C ILE A 311 -8.03 -4.43 75.16
N SER A 312 -8.75 -5.27 75.88
CA SER A 312 -9.09 -5.09 77.32
C SER A 312 -7.84 -5.30 78.18
N SER A 313 -7.59 -4.33 79.01
CA SER A 313 -6.58 -4.41 80.08
C SER A 313 -6.99 -5.41 81.14
N GLY A 314 -6.13 -6.46 81.37
CA GLY A 314 -6.13 -7.28 82.56
C GLY A 314 -4.88 -6.99 83.38
N ARG A 315 -5.07 -6.40 84.58
CA ARG A 315 -4.12 -6.35 85.68
C ARG A 315 -4.09 -7.69 86.34
N GLU A 316 -2.97 -8.10 86.73
CA GLU A 316 -2.66 -8.82 88.03
C GLU A 316 -1.13 -8.95 88.16
N SER A 317 -0.58 -8.32 89.09
CA SER A 317 -0.03 -8.46 90.45
C SER A 317 0.67 -9.80 90.71
N GLY A 318 1.94 -9.74 91.14
CA GLY A 318 2.50 -10.66 92.13
C GLY A 318 3.82 -11.36 91.79
N GLY A 319 4.83 -11.10 92.61
CA GLY A 319 5.99 -11.88 92.74
C GLY A 319 7.30 -11.23 92.46
#